data_f52ce604b195631c8409a2893f892db9
#
_entry.id   f52ce604b195631c8409a2893f892db9
#
_cell.length_a   1.000
_cell.length_b   1.000
_cell.length_c   1.000
_cell.angle_alpha   90.00
_cell.angle_beta   90.00
_cell.angle_gamma   90.00
#
_symmetry.space_group_name_H-M   'P 1'
#
loop_
_entity.id
_entity.type
_entity.pdbx_description
1 polymer ?
#
loop_
_entity_poly.entity_id
_entity_poly.type
_entity_poly.pdbx_seq_one_letter_code
_entity_poly.pdbx_strand_id
1 'polypeptide(L)'
;MVERQLPKLDVVGSIPITRSISSPRGRGAVASGIQILLRAIVGFVAVCTSLAAGTALAEPKGLPLLFDARERIAKPDLSALPRLRFLTTVDFPPFNFIDQSGKLSGFHVDLAREICRELEIEPKCQIQAVTYEELAPALEEGRGEAVAAGIAVTPELRRSFAFSRAFMQLPARFILNTKAANGLESPADLAGKPIGVVSATTHEAMFKAFFPRLKAQAFSDRDAMLSALREGSIAAAFSDGMQLSFWVSGSGAAGCCSLMEGAYFSHRFLGEGLTIVSRKTEPALAQAIDHALLALSRSGGLEEIYLRYFPNGIY
;
A
#
# COMPACT_ATOMS: atom_id res chain seq x y z
N MET A 1 14.63 12.85 -8.18
CA MET A 1 13.99 12.31 -6.95
C MET A 1 14.96 12.57 -5.81
N VAL A 2 14.70 13.59 -4.98
CA VAL A 2 15.59 13.97 -3.87
C VAL A 2 15.09 13.26 -2.62
N GLU A 3 15.78 12.19 -2.21
CA GLU A 3 15.59 11.57 -0.89
C GLU A 3 16.18 12.50 0.18
N ARG A 4 15.34 13.00 1.08
CA ARG A 4 15.79 13.84 2.20
C ARG A 4 16.27 12.98 3.36
N GLN A 5 17.42 13.33 3.91
CA GLN A 5 17.98 12.78 5.14
C GLN A 5 17.08 13.10 6.34
N LEU A 6 16.84 12.09 7.21
CA LEU A 6 16.06 12.20 8.43
C LEU A 6 16.96 12.48 9.65
N PRO A 7 16.51 13.31 10.62
CA PRO A 7 17.17 13.46 11.90
C PRO A 7 16.96 12.25 12.83
N LYS A 8 17.95 11.95 13.67
CA LYS A 8 17.93 10.88 14.68
C LYS A 8 16.87 11.14 15.77
N LEU A 9 16.03 10.16 16.07
CA LEU A 9 15.12 10.15 17.21
C LEU A 9 15.05 8.78 17.87
N ASP A 10 14.94 8.77 19.21
CA ASP A 10 15.02 7.63 20.10
C ASP A 10 13.85 6.64 20.05
N VAL A 11 14.12 5.41 20.46
CA VAL A 11 13.35 4.20 20.29
C VAL A 11 12.33 4.01 21.41
N VAL A 12 11.07 3.73 21.06
CA VAL A 12 10.12 3.00 21.93
C VAL A 12 9.59 1.81 21.13
N GLY A 13 9.75 0.61 21.70
CA GLY A 13 9.50 -0.66 21.03
C GLY A 13 8.01 -0.96 20.80
N SER A 14 7.73 -1.64 19.70
CA SER A 14 6.43 -2.21 19.38
C SER A 14 6.50 -3.74 19.43
N ILE A 15 5.57 -4.33 20.19
CA ILE A 15 5.42 -5.77 20.45
C ILE A 15 4.63 -6.42 19.31
N PRO A 16 5.02 -7.58 18.76
CA PRO A 16 4.20 -8.31 17.78
C PRO A 16 3.09 -9.09 18.50
N ILE A 17 1.87 -8.96 18.02
CA ILE A 17 0.72 -9.73 18.52
C ILE A 17 0.70 -11.10 17.85
N THR A 18 1.16 -12.12 18.58
CA THR A 18 1.00 -13.53 18.22
C THR A 18 -0.24 -14.07 18.92
N ARG A 19 -1.23 -14.48 18.17
CA ARG A 19 -2.41 -15.17 18.73
C ARG A 19 -2.16 -16.69 18.71
N SER A 20 -1.90 -17.25 19.87
CA SER A 20 -1.83 -18.69 20.11
C SER A 20 -3.23 -19.22 20.44
N ILE A 21 -3.71 -20.21 19.70
CA ILE A 21 -4.93 -20.98 20.03
C ILE A 21 -4.49 -22.33 20.57
N SER A 22 -4.70 -22.53 21.86
CA SER A 22 -4.50 -23.80 22.55
C SER A 22 -5.77 -24.63 22.55
N SER A 23 -5.64 -25.90 22.16
CA SER A 23 -6.67 -26.94 22.23
C SER A 23 -6.65 -27.65 23.58
N PRO A 24 -7.79 -28.02 24.19
CA PRO A 24 -7.80 -28.88 25.39
C PRO A 24 -7.97 -30.37 25.03
N ARG A 25 -7.13 -31.18 25.65
CA ARG A 25 -7.28 -32.64 25.70
C ARG A 25 -8.35 -33.06 26.72
N GLY A 26 -9.25 -33.93 26.31
CA GLY A 26 -10.14 -34.69 27.22
C GLY A 26 -10.11 -36.19 26.90
N ARG A 27 -9.68 -37.01 27.86
CA ARG A 27 -9.73 -38.46 27.83
C ARG A 27 -11.10 -38.97 28.32
N GLY A 28 -11.59 -40.08 27.73
CA GLY A 28 -12.66 -40.85 28.32
C GLY A 28 -13.03 -42.05 27.46
N ALA A 29 -12.66 -43.23 27.92
CA ALA A 29 -12.98 -44.53 27.30
C ALA A 29 -14.33 -45.07 27.81
N VAL A 30 -15.12 -45.72 26.94
CA VAL A 30 -15.99 -46.90 27.29
C VAL A 30 -16.27 -47.74 26.03
N ALA A 31 -16.38 -49.05 26.26
CA ALA A 31 -16.23 -50.16 25.34
C ALA A 31 -17.50 -50.64 24.61
N SER A 32 -17.20 -51.39 23.56
CA SER A 32 -17.88 -52.59 23.01
C SER A 32 -19.38 -52.57 22.63
N GLY A 33 -19.57 -52.93 21.38
CA GLY A 33 -20.77 -53.60 20.90
C GLY A 33 -21.38 -52.92 19.64
N ILE A 34 -21.28 -53.59 18.51
CA ILE A 34 -21.95 -53.45 17.22
C ILE A 34 -20.90 -53.33 16.09
N GLN A 35 -20.34 -54.48 15.71
CA GLN A 35 -19.30 -54.51 14.67
C GLN A 35 -19.79 -54.86 13.25
N ILE A 36 -21.05 -54.89 12.97
CA ILE A 36 -21.53 -55.37 11.65
C ILE A 36 -22.30 -54.34 10.81
N LEU A 37 -22.84 -53.28 11.41
CA LEU A 37 -23.51 -52.19 10.60
C LEU A 37 -22.59 -51.01 10.22
N LEU A 38 -21.36 -50.97 10.72
CA LEU A 38 -20.44 -49.84 10.52
C LEU A 38 -19.64 -49.90 9.22
N ARG A 39 -19.63 -51.00 8.47
CA ARG A 39 -18.80 -51.12 7.26
C ARG A 39 -19.42 -50.44 6.01
N ALA A 40 -20.72 -50.23 5.97
CA ALA A 40 -21.40 -49.57 4.86
C ALA A 40 -21.45 -48.03 5.03
N ILE A 41 -21.43 -47.54 6.28
CA ILE A 41 -21.51 -46.07 6.57
C ILE A 41 -20.13 -45.45 6.54
N VAL A 42 -19.07 -46.16 6.89
CA VAL A 42 -17.68 -45.67 6.87
C VAL A 42 -17.18 -45.45 5.45
N GLY A 43 -17.64 -46.22 4.45
CA GLY A 43 -17.29 -46.03 3.04
C GLY A 43 -17.92 -44.78 2.44
N PHE A 44 -19.11 -44.35 2.91
CA PHE A 44 -19.80 -43.16 2.37
C PHE A 44 -19.35 -41.84 3.02
N VAL A 45 -18.93 -41.91 4.29
CA VAL A 45 -18.38 -40.72 5.00
C VAL A 45 -16.95 -40.44 4.57
N ALA A 46 -16.14 -41.45 4.22
CA ALA A 46 -14.78 -41.25 3.73
C ALA A 46 -14.72 -40.65 2.32
N VAL A 47 -15.76 -40.80 1.50
CA VAL A 47 -15.84 -40.17 0.15
C VAL A 47 -16.32 -38.71 0.24
N CYS A 48 -17.13 -38.38 1.26
CA CYS A 48 -17.58 -36.96 1.44
C CYS A 48 -16.54 -36.06 2.12
N THR A 49 -15.57 -36.64 2.87
CA THR A 49 -14.53 -35.82 3.53
C THR A 49 -13.33 -35.47 2.65
N SER A 50 -13.17 -36.13 1.48
CA SER A 50 -12.10 -35.83 0.53
C SER A 50 -12.44 -34.69 -0.48
N LEU A 51 -13.65 -34.13 -0.47
CA LEU A 51 -14.05 -33.01 -1.32
C LEU A 51 -14.03 -31.62 -0.62
N ALA A 52 -13.66 -31.58 0.64
CA ALA A 52 -13.30 -30.33 1.31
C ALA A 52 -11.80 -30.04 1.11
N ALA A 53 -11.30 -30.14 -0.12
CA ALA A 53 -10.13 -29.37 -0.53
C ALA A 53 -10.56 -27.91 -0.41
N GLY A 54 -10.25 -27.29 0.73
CA GLY A 54 -10.44 -25.86 0.94
C GLY A 54 -9.80 -25.15 -0.24
N THR A 55 -10.64 -24.55 -1.08
CA THR A 55 -10.19 -23.47 -1.92
C THR A 55 -9.61 -22.44 -0.96
N ALA A 56 -8.28 -22.42 -0.82
CA ALA A 56 -7.61 -21.27 -0.25
C ALA A 56 -8.11 -20.10 -1.10
N LEU A 57 -9.07 -19.36 -0.56
CA LEU A 57 -9.45 -18.08 -1.12
C LEU A 57 -8.17 -17.27 -1.09
N ALA A 58 -7.56 -17.05 -2.27
CA ALA A 58 -6.50 -16.10 -2.40
C ALA A 58 -7.00 -14.82 -1.74
N GLU A 59 -6.30 -14.33 -0.73
CA GLU A 59 -6.64 -13.05 -0.11
C GLU A 59 -6.75 -12.01 -1.24
N PRO A 60 -7.83 -11.23 -1.25
CA PRO A 60 -8.01 -10.24 -2.29
C PRO A 60 -6.80 -9.30 -2.24
N LYS A 61 -6.10 -9.15 -3.38
CA LYS A 61 -5.01 -8.19 -3.58
C LYS A 61 -5.52 -6.75 -3.57
N GLY A 62 -6.54 -6.52 -2.74
CA GLY A 62 -7.27 -5.27 -2.65
C GLY A 62 -6.55 -4.22 -1.81
N LEU A 63 -7.03 -3.00 -1.90
CA LEU A 63 -6.56 -1.89 -1.10
C LEU A 63 -6.92 -2.10 0.38
N PRO A 64 -5.96 -2.05 1.33
CA PRO A 64 -6.29 -2.13 2.74
C PRO A 64 -7.23 -1.00 3.17
N LEU A 65 -8.26 -1.33 3.94
CA LEU A 65 -9.15 -0.34 4.52
C LEU A 65 -8.44 0.46 5.60
N LEU A 66 -8.16 1.74 5.34
CA LEU A 66 -7.51 2.65 6.28
C LEU A 66 -8.52 3.43 7.14
N PHE A 67 -9.82 3.28 6.89
CA PHE A 67 -10.90 3.94 7.62
C PHE A 67 -11.60 2.95 8.55
N ASP A 68 -11.99 3.43 9.75
CA ASP A 68 -12.81 2.63 10.64
C ASP A 68 -14.21 2.42 10.03
N ALA A 69 -14.65 1.16 9.96
CA ALA A 69 -15.96 0.81 9.43
C ALA A 69 -17.14 1.48 10.18
N ARG A 70 -16.94 1.83 11.45
CA ARG A 70 -17.95 2.47 12.30
C ARG A 70 -17.91 3.99 12.26
N GLU A 71 -16.86 4.57 11.70
CA GLU A 71 -16.69 6.01 11.67
C GLU A 71 -17.82 6.69 10.88
N ARG A 72 -18.16 7.90 11.28
CA ARG A 72 -19.14 8.76 10.60
C ARG A 72 -18.52 10.14 10.47
N ILE A 73 -18.31 10.59 9.25
CA ILE A 73 -17.87 11.96 8.94
C ILE A 73 -19.03 12.64 8.26
N ALA A 74 -19.54 13.69 8.86
CA ALA A 74 -20.67 14.43 8.27
C ALA A 74 -20.22 15.10 6.96
N LYS A 75 -21.10 15.11 5.95
CA LYS A 75 -20.90 15.87 4.72
C LYS A 75 -21.13 17.35 5.03
N PRO A 76 -20.11 18.21 4.94
CA PRO A 76 -20.31 19.63 5.16
C PRO A 76 -21.04 20.29 3.98
N ASP A 77 -21.67 21.41 4.24
CA ASP A 77 -22.26 22.23 3.18
C ASP A 77 -21.14 22.94 2.39
N LEU A 78 -21.06 22.66 1.10
CA LEU A 78 -20.14 23.30 0.13
C LEU A 78 -20.86 24.26 -0.84
N SER A 79 -22.09 24.66 -0.53
CA SER A 79 -22.85 25.58 -1.41
C SER A 79 -22.12 26.91 -1.65
N ALA A 80 -21.48 27.42 -0.62
CA ALA A 80 -20.67 28.64 -0.67
C ALA A 80 -19.32 28.48 -1.39
N LEU A 81 -18.86 27.25 -1.68
CA LEU A 81 -17.62 27.01 -2.39
C LEU A 81 -17.82 27.38 -3.88
N PRO A 82 -17.12 28.40 -4.41
CA PRO A 82 -17.33 28.81 -5.80
C PRO A 82 -16.72 27.82 -6.79
N ARG A 83 -15.63 27.15 -6.41
CA ARG A 83 -14.88 26.18 -7.22
C ARG A 83 -14.01 25.31 -6.33
N LEU A 84 -13.62 24.13 -6.82
CA LEU A 84 -12.61 23.25 -6.23
C LEU A 84 -11.60 22.87 -7.31
N ARG A 85 -10.40 23.42 -7.23
CA ARG A 85 -9.29 23.07 -8.12
C ARG A 85 -8.32 22.16 -7.36
N PHE A 86 -8.20 20.95 -7.85
CA PHE A 86 -7.15 20.04 -7.43
C PHE A 86 -5.88 20.34 -8.22
N LEU A 87 -4.80 20.64 -7.51
CA LEU A 87 -3.46 20.75 -8.09
C LEU A 87 -2.79 19.38 -8.05
N THR A 88 -2.08 19.04 -9.12
CA THR A 88 -1.32 17.80 -9.24
C THR A 88 -0.07 18.03 -10.09
N THR A 89 0.77 17.01 -10.30
CA THR A 89 1.93 17.06 -11.20
C THR A 89 1.69 16.13 -12.40
N VAL A 90 2.69 15.98 -13.28
CA VAL A 90 2.62 15.09 -14.46
C VAL A 90 3.76 14.06 -14.49
N ASP A 91 4.56 13.99 -13.45
CA ASP A 91 5.83 13.27 -13.38
C ASP A 91 5.85 12.14 -12.34
N PHE A 92 4.67 11.71 -11.88
CA PHE A 92 4.52 10.65 -10.87
C PHE A 92 3.58 9.51 -11.33
N PRO A 93 3.91 8.79 -12.43
CA PRO A 93 3.11 7.64 -12.84
C PRO A 93 3.21 6.50 -11.82
N PRO A 94 2.11 5.73 -11.61
CA PRO A 94 0.81 5.84 -12.27
C PRO A 94 -0.17 6.76 -11.51
N PHE A 95 0.30 7.58 -10.57
CA PHE A 95 -0.55 8.45 -9.77
C PHE A 95 -1.02 9.69 -10.54
N ASN A 96 -0.12 10.36 -11.24
CA ASN A 96 -0.42 11.52 -12.09
C ASN A 96 0.62 11.63 -13.21
N PHE A 97 0.13 11.65 -14.44
CA PHE A 97 0.94 11.66 -15.66
C PHE A 97 0.13 12.16 -16.86
N ILE A 98 0.81 12.45 -17.95
CA ILE A 98 0.17 12.70 -19.23
C ILE A 98 0.11 11.37 -19.99
N ASP A 99 -1.09 10.95 -20.39
CA ASP A 99 -1.28 9.74 -21.17
C ASP A 99 -0.89 9.90 -22.65
N GLN A 100 -0.95 8.83 -23.42
CA GLN A 100 -0.59 8.81 -24.83
C GLN A 100 -1.44 9.75 -25.71
N SER A 101 -2.62 10.15 -25.23
CA SER A 101 -3.51 11.11 -25.90
C SER A 101 -3.21 12.56 -25.51
N GLY A 102 -2.23 12.81 -24.67
CA GLY A 102 -1.91 14.13 -24.13
C GLY A 102 -2.82 14.60 -23.00
N LYS A 103 -3.61 13.71 -22.41
CA LYS A 103 -4.57 14.01 -21.34
C LYS A 103 -3.98 13.73 -19.97
N LEU A 104 -4.27 14.60 -19.00
CA LEU A 104 -3.92 14.40 -17.60
C LEU A 104 -4.71 13.18 -17.04
N SER A 105 -3.99 12.18 -16.60
CA SER A 105 -4.47 10.87 -16.16
C SER A 105 -3.72 10.39 -14.92
N GLY A 106 -4.23 9.35 -14.26
CA GLY A 106 -3.60 8.73 -13.11
C GLY A 106 -4.53 8.54 -11.92
N PHE A 107 -4.08 7.77 -10.95
CA PHE A 107 -4.84 7.43 -9.74
C PHE A 107 -5.34 8.68 -9.00
N HIS A 108 -4.48 9.69 -8.76
CA HIS A 108 -4.86 10.92 -8.08
C HIS A 108 -5.88 11.74 -8.90
N VAL A 109 -5.77 11.71 -10.22
CA VAL A 109 -6.67 12.42 -11.12
C VAL A 109 -8.06 11.81 -11.09
N ASP A 110 -8.14 10.48 -11.14
CA ASP A 110 -9.41 9.76 -11.05
C ASP A 110 -10.01 9.88 -9.65
N LEU A 111 -9.18 9.78 -8.59
CA LEU A 111 -9.62 9.99 -7.22
C LEU A 111 -10.20 11.40 -7.01
N ALA A 112 -9.57 12.44 -7.53
CA ALA A 112 -10.10 13.80 -7.46
C ALA A 112 -11.46 13.94 -8.16
N ARG A 113 -11.65 13.28 -9.31
CA ARG A 113 -12.95 13.24 -10.01
C ARG A 113 -14.03 12.53 -9.18
N GLU A 114 -13.69 11.38 -8.60
CA GLU A 114 -14.65 10.64 -7.76
C GLU A 114 -15.00 11.39 -6.47
N ILE A 115 -14.04 12.09 -5.85
CA ILE A 115 -14.31 12.99 -4.71
C ILE A 115 -15.31 14.08 -5.12
N CYS A 116 -15.15 14.70 -6.29
CA CYS A 116 -16.07 15.71 -6.78
C CYS A 116 -17.48 15.14 -7.03
N ARG A 117 -17.56 13.91 -7.53
CA ARG A 117 -18.84 13.20 -7.76
C ARG A 117 -19.52 12.87 -6.44
N GLU A 118 -18.80 12.32 -5.46
CA GLU A 118 -19.31 11.98 -4.14
C GLU A 118 -19.82 13.23 -3.38
N LEU A 119 -19.17 14.35 -3.59
CA LEU A 119 -19.57 15.64 -3.02
C LEU A 119 -20.68 16.34 -3.82
N GLU A 120 -21.05 15.83 -5.00
CA GLU A 120 -22.07 16.42 -5.92
C GLU A 120 -21.71 17.83 -6.38
N ILE A 121 -20.41 18.09 -6.63
CA ILE A 121 -19.87 19.39 -7.05
C ILE A 121 -19.07 19.32 -8.35
N GLU A 122 -19.26 18.30 -9.19
CA GLU A 122 -18.51 18.14 -10.46
C GLU A 122 -18.46 19.41 -11.31
N PRO A 123 -19.55 20.21 -11.46
CA PRO A 123 -19.48 21.43 -12.26
C PRO A 123 -18.54 22.50 -11.71
N LYS A 124 -18.21 22.43 -10.41
CA LYS A 124 -17.27 23.33 -9.74
C LYS A 124 -15.84 22.81 -9.72
N CYS A 125 -15.62 21.55 -10.12
CA CYS A 125 -14.33 20.88 -9.99
C CYS A 125 -13.45 21.03 -11.22
N GLN A 126 -12.17 21.27 -10.97
CA GLN A 126 -11.13 21.32 -11.99
C GLN A 126 -9.88 20.62 -11.48
N ILE A 127 -9.10 20.02 -12.38
CA ILE A 127 -7.81 19.42 -12.06
C ILE A 127 -6.75 20.10 -12.92
N GLN A 128 -5.73 20.65 -12.28
CA GLN A 128 -4.67 21.44 -12.93
C GLN A 128 -3.30 20.87 -12.57
N ALA A 129 -2.46 20.70 -13.58
CA ALA A 129 -1.08 20.31 -13.39
C ALA A 129 -0.19 21.54 -13.19
N VAL A 130 0.71 21.45 -12.22
CA VAL A 130 1.79 22.41 -11.96
C VAL A 130 3.07 21.63 -11.65
N THR A 131 4.20 22.28 -11.54
CA THR A 131 5.43 21.62 -11.08
C THR A 131 5.33 21.29 -9.58
N TYR A 132 6.14 20.33 -9.12
CA TYR A 132 6.10 19.91 -7.71
C TYR A 132 6.45 21.08 -6.76
N GLU A 133 7.40 21.90 -7.13
CA GLU A 133 7.84 23.08 -6.39
C GLU A 133 6.76 24.16 -6.29
N GLU A 134 5.85 24.22 -7.26
CA GLU A 134 4.75 25.19 -7.28
C GLU A 134 3.53 24.78 -6.47
N LEU A 135 3.41 23.47 -6.06
CA LEU A 135 2.22 22.97 -5.37
C LEU A 135 1.90 23.75 -4.10
N ALA A 136 2.86 23.90 -3.19
CA ALA A 136 2.65 24.60 -1.92
C ALA A 136 2.43 26.11 -2.10
N PRO A 137 3.26 26.87 -2.86
CA PRO A 137 2.98 28.26 -3.17
C PRO A 137 1.63 28.48 -3.84
N ALA A 138 1.25 27.66 -4.80
CA ALA A 138 -0.01 27.78 -5.51
C ALA A 138 -1.23 27.57 -4.58
N LEU A 139 -1.11 26.63 -3.61
CA LEU A 139 -2.14 26.41 -2.61
C LEU A 139 -2.25 27.61 -1.65
N GLU A 140 -1.13 28.17 -1.18
CA GLU A 140 -1.08 29.36 -0.32
C GLU A 140 -1.67 30.60 -0.99
N GLU A 141 -1.34 30.82 -2.26
CA GLU A 141 -1.83 31.94 -3.07
C GLU A 141 -3.29 31.77 -3.52
N GLY A 142 -3.94 30.65 -3.24
CA GLY A 142 -5.31 30.38 -3.67
C GLY A 142 -5.43 30.13 -5.18
N ARG A 143 -4.36 29.69 -5.85
CA ARG A 143 -4.40 29.20 -7.24
C ARG A 143 -5.01 27.82 -7.36
N GLY A 144 -5.12 27.07 -6.25
CA GLY A 144 -5.85 25.83 -6.06
C GLY A 144 -6.46 25.76 -4.68
N GLU A 145 -7.41 24.89 -4.46
CA GLU A 145 -8.05 24.67 -3.16
C GLU A 145 -7.54 23.37 -2.48
N ALA A 146 -7.10 22.39 -3.27
CA ALA A 146 -6.56 21.13 -2.79
C ALA A 146 -5.38 20.64 -3.63
N VAL A 147 -4.53 19.76 -3.08
CA VAL A 147 -3.41 19.12 -3.77
C VAL A 147 -3.53 17.62 -3.66
N ALA A 148 -3.48 16.92 -4.78
CA ALA A 148 -3.42 15.45 -4.89
C ALA A 148 -2.18 15.07 -5.73
N ALA A 149 -1.01 15.02 -5.09
CA ALA A 149 0.28 14.83 -5.78
C ALA A 149 1.31 14.03 -4.95
N GLY A 150 0.87 13.32 -3.89
CA GLY A 150 1.79 12.54 -3.06
C GLY A 150 2.72 13.38 -2.18
N ILE A 151 2.26 14.55 -1.71
CA ILE A 151 3.03 15.38 -0.77
C ILE A 151 3.21 14.61 0.54
N ALA A 152 4.45 14.47 0.98
CA ALA A 152 4.79 13.85 2.25
C ALA A 152 4.25 14.68 3.43
N VAL A 153 3.61 14.01 4.38
CA VAL A 153 3.15 14.63 5.63
C VAL A 153 4.35 14.88 6.53
N THR A 154 4.69 16.14 6.77
CA THR A 154 5.75 16.53 7.70
C THR A 154 5.24 17.48 8.77
N PRO A 155 5.89 17.57 9.96
CA PRO A 155 5.51 18.53 10.99
C PRO A 155 5.53 19.98 10.51
N GLU A 156 6.45 20.32 9.58
CA GLU A 156 6.57 21.66 8.99
C GLU A 156 5.33 21.98 8.14
N LEU A 157 4.97 21.08 7.22
CA LEU A 157 3.81 21.27 6.34
C LEU A 157 2.50 21.23 7.12
N ARG A 158 2.41 20.43 8.20
CA ARG A 158 1.24 20.43 9.08
C ARG A 158 1.04 21.77 9.84
N ARG A 159 2.06 22.60 9.93
CA ARG A 159 1.88 23.96 10.49
C ARG A 159 1.10 24.89 9.56
N SER A 160 1.32 24.75 8.26
CA SER A 160 0.73 25.62 7.21
C SER A 160 -0.53 25.04 6.59
N PHE A 161 -0.60 23.72 6.42
CA PHE A 161 -1.65 23.03 5.69
C PHE A 161 -2.44 22.03 6.53
N ALA A 162 -3.66 21.72 6.08
CA ALA A 162 -4.45 20.58 6.52
C ALA A 162 -4.19 19.41 5.59
N PHE A 163 -4.16 18.21 6.16
CA PHE A 163 -4.00 16.95 5.44
C PHE A 163 -5.23 16.10 5.69
N SER A 164 -5.79 15.53 4.64
CA SER A 164 -6.84 14.51 4.77
C SER A 164 -6.29 13.30 5.52
N ARG A 165 -7.16 12.38 5.88
CA ARG A 165 -6.75 11.05 6.25
C ARG A 165 -6.00 10.39 5.10
N ALA A 166 -5.07 9.51 5.42
CA ALA A 166 -4.41 8.70 4.43
C ALA A 166 -5.42 7.78 3.75
N PHE A 167 -5.44 7.78 2.42
CA PHE A 167 -6.29 6.91 1.62
C PHE A 167 -5.53 5.71 1.03
N MET A 168 -4.21 5.75 1.03
CA MET A 168 -3.32 4.66 0.57
C MET A 168 -2.00 4.74 1.32
N GLN A 169 -1.45 3.59 1.69
CA GLN A 169 -0.08 3.46 2.20
C GLN A 169 0.77 2.72 1.17
N LEU A 170 1.99 3.19 0.95
CA LEU A 170 2.93 2.53 0.07
C LEU A 170 3.82 1.59 0.91
N PRO A 171 3.76 0.27 0.70
CA PRO A 171 4.54 -0.68 1.47
C PRO A 171 5.98 -0.77 0.99
N ALA A 172 6.88 -1.18 1.87
CA ALA A 172 8.11 -1.84 1.47
C ALA A 172 7.85 -3.33 1.27
N ARG A 173 8.54 -3.97 0.31
CA ARG A 173 8.39 -5.41 0.01
C ARG A 173 9.74 -6.07 -0.27
N PHE A 174 9.78 -7.38 -0.10
CA PHE A 174 10.84 -8.21 -0.67
C PHE A 174 10.49 -8.62 -2.10
N ILE A 175 11.50 -8.66 -2.93
CA ILE A 175 11.47 -9.29 -4.25
C ILE A 175 12.55 -10.36 -4.31
N LEU A 176 12.25 -11.50 -4.90
CA LEU A 176 13.10 -12.69 -4.97
C LEU A 176 13.53 -12.95 -6.40
N ASN A 177 14.77 -13.35 -6.60
CA ASN A 177 15.16 -14.05 -7.81
C ASN A 177 14.66 -15.51 -7.71
N THR A 178 13.74 -15.92 -8.58
CA THR A 178 13.06 -17.22 -8.51
C THR A 178 13.98 -18.44 -8.60
N LYS A 179 15.16 -18.29 -9.24
CA LYS A 179 16.16 -19.36 -9.33
C LYS A 179 17.05 -19.41 -8.09
N ALA A 180 17.53 -18.23 -7.62
CA ALA A 180 18.44 -18.13 -6.48
C ALA A 180 17.73 -18.33 -5.14
N ALA A 181 16.42 -18.08 -5.09
CA ALA A 181 15.57 -18.12 -3.90
C ALA A 181 14.46 -19.17 -3.99
N ASN A 182 14.68 -20.24 -4.77
CA ASN A 182 13.68 -21.30 -4.94
C ASN A 182 13.29 -21.93 -3.61
N GLY A 183 11.98 -22.00 -3.33
CA GLY A 183 11.43 -22.57 -2.09
C GLY A 183 11.53 -21.65 -0.86
N LEU A 184 11.88 -20.37 -1.01
CA LEU A 184 11.87 -19.38 0.07
C LEU A 184 10.51 -18.68 0.09
N GLU A 185 9.80 -18.75 1.21
CA GLU A 185 8.45 -18.21 1.37
C GLU A 185 8.39 -17.05 2.37
N SER A 186 9.37 -16.97 3.27
CA SER A 186 9.40 -15.99 4.35
C SER A 186 10.75 -15.27 4.46
N PRO A 187 10.81 -14.08 5.07
CA PRO A 187 12.08 -13.41 5.32
C PRO A 187 13.04 -14.23 6.18
N ALA A 188 12.54 -15.10 7.06
CA ALA A 188 13.38 -15.97 7.90
C ALA A 188 14.22 -16.94 7.05
N ASP A 189 13.71 -17.38 5.91
CA ASP A 189 14.39 -18.29 4.99
C ASP A 189 15.55 -17.60 4.23
N LEU A 190 15.59 -16.27 4.26
CA LEU A 190 16.68 -15.47 3.68
C LEU A 190 17.92 -15.41 4.58
N ALA A 191 17.91 -16.08 5.75
CA ALA A 191 19.04 -16.09 6.67
C ALA A 191 20.32 -16.56 5.95
N GLY A 192 21.41 -15.79 6.12
CA GLY A 192 22.70 -16.08 5.49
C GLY A 192 22.82 -15.67 4.02
N LYS A 193 21.74 -15.32 3.34
CA LYS A 193 21.77 -14.85 1.95
C LYS A 193 21.95 -13.33 1.89
N PRO A 194 22.67 -12.79 0.87
CA PRO A 194 22.78 -11.34 0.68
C PRO A 194 21.45 -10.79 0.16
N ILE A 195 20.97 -9.72 0.80
CA ILE A 195 19.72 -9.04 0.43
C ILE A 195 20.06 -7.62 0.01
N GLY A 196 19.71 -7.26 -1.23
CA GLY A 196 19.97 -5.94 -1.78
C GLY A 196 19.11 -4.86 -1.13
N VAL A 197 19.76 -3.75 -0.79
CA VAL A 197 19.10 -2.50 -0.37
C VAL A 197 19.82 -1.33 -1.03
N VAL A 198 19.14 -0.23 -1.27
CA VAL A 198 19.77 1.00 -1.79
C VAL A 198 20.29 1.81 -0.61
N SER A 199 21.57 2.20 -0.67
CA SER A 199 22.26 2.96 0.40
C SER A 199 21.58 4.29 0.68
N ALA A 200 21.61 4.70 1.96
CA ALA A 200 21.11 5.99 2.44
C ALA A 200 19.59 6.22 2.19
N THR A 201 18.82 5.15 1.96
CA THR A 201 17.37 5.22 1.79
C THR A 201 16.62 4.90 3.10
N THR A 202 15.37 5.34 3.16
CA THR A 202 14.46 4.95 4.25
C THR A 202 14.21 3.45 4.27
N HIS A 203 14.22 2.78 3.10
CA HIS A 203 14.07 1.34 2.98
C HIS A 203 15.26 0.59 3.57
N GLU A 204 16.51 1.06 3.37
CA GLU A 204 17.68 0.50 4.04
C GLU A 204 17.57 0.62 5.55
N ALA A 205 17.19 1.81 6.06
CA ALA A 205 17.01 2.04 7.49
C ALA A 205 15.90 1.15 8.08
N MET A 206 14.78 1.01 7.37
CA MET A 206 13.69 0.12 7.75
C MET A 206 14.11 -1.35 7.75
N PHE A 207 14.83 -1.80 6.71
CA PHE A 207 15.34 -3.16 6.63
C PHE A 207 16.23 -3.51 7.83
N LYS A 208 17.19 -2.66 8.15
CA LYS A 208 18.08 -2.84 9.31
C LYS A 208 17.32 -2.90 10.64
N ALA A 209 16.26 -2.10 10.77
CA ALA A 209 15.44 -2.06 11.99
C ALA A 209 14.53 -3.28 12.13
N PHE A 210 13.92 -3.75 11.05
CA PHE A 210 12.94 -4.83 11.07
C PHE A 210 13.58 -6.22 10.95
N PHE A 211 14.71 -6.31 10.25
CA PHE A 211 15.39 -7.56 9.95
C PHE A 211 16.86 -7.56 10.39
N PRO A 212 17.16 -7.29 11.68
CA PRO A 212 18.55 -7.11 12.16
C PRO A 212 19.43 -8.37 12.04
N ARG A 213 18.82 -9.54 11.85
CA ARG A 213 19.53 -10.82 11.64
C ARG A 213 19.80 -11.15 10.19
N LEU A 214 19.23 -10.41 9.25
CA LEU A 214 19.44 -10.61 7.81
C LEU A 214 20.63 -9.77 7.34
N LYS A 215 21.33 -10.25 6.31
CA LYS A 215 22.54 -9.60 5.77
C LYS A 215 22.17 -8.63 4.66
N ALA A 216 22.20 -7.32 4.93
CA ALA A 216 22.07 -6.29 3.90
C ALA A 216 23.34 -6.23 3.01
N GLN A 217 23.13 -6.16 1.70
CA GLN A 217 24.13 -5.77 0.72
C GLN A 217 23.68 -4.44 0.10
N ALA A 218 24.43 -3.38 0.39
CA ALA A 218 24.10 -2.04 -0.05
C ALA A 218 24.56 -1.79 -1.50
N PHE A 219 23.72 -1.12 -2.27
CA PHE A 219 23.96 -0.68 -3.65
C PHE A 219 23.87 0.85 -3.73
N SER A 220 24.57 1.45 -4.69
CA SER A 220 24.57 2.89 -4.92
C SER A 220 23.21 3.42 -5.35
N ASP A 221 22.51 2.63 -6.14
CA ASP A 221 21.21 2.98 -6.72
C ASP A 221 20.36 1.73 -6.96
N ARG A 222 19.10 1.97 -7.34
CA ARG A 222 18.12 0.91 -7.56
C ARG A 222 18.44 0.05 -8.79
N ASP A 223 18.94 0.65 -9.85
CA ASP A 223 19.18 -0.06 -11.11
C ASP A 223 20.32 -1.06 -10.95
N ALA A 224 21.36 -0.69 -10.21
CA ALA A 224 22.45 -1.60 -9.82
C ALA A 224 21.93 -2.76 -8.96
N MET A 225 21.07 -2.48 -7.97
CA MET A 225 20.46 -3.49 -7.11
C MET A 225 19.57 -4.46 -7.91
N LEU A 226 18.70 -3.95 -8.79
CA LEU A 226 17.80 -4.76 -9.60
C LEU A 226 18.54 -5.57 -10.68
N SER A 227 19.63 -5.05 -11.22
CA SER A 227 20.52 -5.80 -12.13
C SER A 227 21.17 -6.97 -11.41
N ALA A 228 21.74 -6.74 -10.21
CA ALA A 228 22.30 -7.79 -9.37
C ALA A 228 21.28 -8.87 -8.98
N LEU A 229 20.04 -8.47 -8.71
CA LEU A 229 18.93 -9.39 -8.46
C LEU A 229 18.60 -10.22 -9.70
N ARG A 230 18.47 -9.60 -10.86
CA ARG A 230 18.18 -10.28 -12.12
C ARG A 230 19.25 -11.29 -12.50
N GLU A 231 20.52 -10.95 -12.30
CA GLU A 231 21.66 -11.81 -12.56
C GLU A 231 21.81 -12.94 -11.54
N GLY A 232 21.09 -12.88 -10.41
CA GLY A 232 21.16 -13.88 -9.34
C GLY A 232 22.37 -13.75 -8.42
N SER A 233 23.11 -12.65 -8.49
CA SER A 233 24.24 -12.37 -7.59
C SER A 233 23.75 -12.04 -6.16
N ILE A 234 22.51 -11.61 -6.02
CA ILE A 234 21.75 -11.55 -4.76
C ILE A 234 20.47 -12.38 -4.88
N ALA A 235 20.04 -12.99 -3.78
CA ALA A 235 18.84 -13.84 -3.76
C ALA A 235 17.55 -13.03 -3.66
N ALA A 236 17.60 -11.89 -2.98
CA ALA A 236 16.47 -11.00 -2.71
C ALA A 236 16.89 -9.53 -2.70
N ALA A 237 15.92 -8.64 -2.82
CA ALA A 237 16.08 -7.22 -2.52
C ALA A 237 14.87 -6.72 -1.70
N PHE A 238 15.07 -5.65 -0.93
CA PHE A 238 14.04 -4.99 -0.14
C PHE A 238 13.97 -3.51 -0.51
N SER A 239 12.82 -3.06 -1.00
CA SER A 239 12.63 -1.68 -1.47
C SER A 239 11.16 -1.29 -1.50
N ASP A 240 10.84 -0.15 -2.10
CA ASP A 240 9.48 0.33 -2.35
C ASP A 240 8.65 -0.70 -3.13
N GLY A 241 7.55 -1.15 -2.54
CA GLY A 241 6.73 -2.24 -3.07
C GLY A 241 6.03 -1.86 -4.38
N MET A 242 5.66 -0.60 -4.56
CA MET A 242 5.05 -0.11 -5.79
C MET A 242 6.06 -0.19 -6.95
N GLN A 243 7.26 0.35 -6.75
CA GLN A 243 8.31 0.34 -7.78
C GLN A 243 8.73 -1.09 -8.13
N LEU A 244 8.84 -1.97 -7.13
CA LEU A 244 9.14 -3.39 -7.35
C LEU A 244 8.03 -4.09 -8.12
N SER A 245 6.75 -3.80 -7.82
CA SER A 245 5.60 -4.38 -8.54
C SER A 245 5.61 -4.01 -10.02
N PHE A 246 5.89 -2.76 -10.37
CA PHE A 246 6.03 -2.33 -11.77
C PHE A 246 7.24 -2.95 -12.45
N TRP A 247 8.38 -3.01 -11.77
CA TRP A 247 9.58 -3.59 -12.35
C TRP A 247 9.42 -5.08 -12.66
N VAL A 248 8.82 -5.85 -11.73
CA VAL A 248 8.61 -7.30 -11.91
C VAL A 248 7.61 -7.61 -13.01
N SER A 249 6.62 -6.74 -13.22
CA SER A 249 5.62 -6.86 -14.28
C SER A 249 6.12 -6.37 -15.65
N GLY A 250 7.20 -5.61 -15.66
CA GLY A 250 7.79 -5.02 -16.86
C GLY A 250 8.88 -5.87 -17.50
N SER A 251 9.38 -5.41 -18.64
CA SER A 251 10.49 -6.04 -19.36
C SER A 251 11.81 -6.05 -18.58
N GLY A 252 11.98 -5.15 -17.60
CA GLY A 252 13.22 -5.04 -16.82
C GLY A 252 13.56 -6.27 -16.00
N ALA A 253 12.55 -6.98 -15.49
CA ALA A 253 12.73 -8.22 -14.75
C ALA A 253 13.03 -9.43 -15.66
N ALA A 254 12.63 -9.39 -16.94
CA ALA A 254 12.81 -10.51 -17.88
C ALA A 254 12.31 -11.88 -17.33
N GLY A 255 11.27 -11.87 -16.48
CA GLY A 255 10.72 -13.07 -15.86
C GLY A 255 11.59 -13.72 -14.78
N CYS A 256 12.64 -13.05 -14.30
CA CYS A 256 13.57 -13.60 -13.30
C CYS A 256 12.99 -13.74 -11.92
N CYS A 257 11.97 -12.93 -11.60
CA CYS A 257 11.77 -12.49 -10.23
C CYS A 257 10.28 -12.44 -9.88
N SER A 258 9.99 -12.59 -8.59
CA SER A 258 8.63 -12.48 -8.02
C SER A 258 8.64 -11.72 -6.70
N LEU A 259 7.55 -11.06 -6.38
CA LEU A 259 7.37 -10.48 -5.05
C LEU A 259 7.16 -11.61 -4.02
N MET A 260 7.83 -11.50 -2.87
CA MET A 260 7.52 -12.33 -1.71
C MET A 260 6.21 -11.87 -1.10
N GLU A 261 5.44 -12.79 -0.52
CA GLU A 261 4.25 -12.43 0.24
C GLU A 261 4.58 -11.52 1.43
N GLY A 262 3.63 -10.67 1.79
CA GLY A 262 3.75 -9.71 2.88
C GLY A 262 4.19 -8.32 2.44
N ALA A 263 3.44 -7.36 2.93
CA ALA A 263 3.68 -5.93 2.78
C ALA A 263 4.12 -5.35 4.13
N TYR A 264 5.18 -4.54 4.14
CA TYR A 264 5.75 -3.98 5.36
C TYR A 264 5.45 -2.50 5.42
N PHE A 265 4.79 -2.06 6.48
CA PHE A 265 4.41 -0.67 6.72
C PHE A 265 5.15 -0.11 7.92
N SER A 266 5.43 1.18 7.87
CA SER A 266 6.00 1.89 9.00
C SER A 266 5.81 3.39 8.86
N HIS A 267 5.04 3.99 9.74
CA HIS A 267 4.91 5.45 9.79
C HIS A 267 6.25 6.15 10.03
N ARG A 268 7.14 5.51 10.77
CA ARG A 268 8.48 6.05 11.07
C ARG A 268 9.36 6.16 9.83
N PHE A 269 9.31 5.18 8.93
CA PHE A 269 10.20 5.10 7.77
C PHE A 269 9.53 5.54 6.47
N LEU A 270 8.26 5.18 6.28
CA LEU A 270 7.53 5.37 5.03
C LEU A 270 6.48 6.49 5.10
N GLY A 271 6.36 7.15 6.27
CA GLY A 271 5.36 8.20 6.49
C GLY A 271 3.95 7.67 6.74
N GLU A 272 2.99 8.59 6.76
CA GLU A 272 1.60 8.28 7.09
C GLU A 272 0.82 7.69 5.90
N GLY A 273 1.33 7.79 4.70
CA GLY A 273 0.67 7.40 3.45
C GLY A 273 0.30 8.59 2.58
N LEU A 274 -0.43 8.32 1.51
CA LEU A 274 -0.91 9.34 0.57
C LEU A 274 -2.13 10.04 1.12
N THR A 275 -2.10 11.37 1.07
CA THR A 275 -3.13 12.28 1.58
C THR A 275 -3.44 13.37 0.55
N ILE A 276 -4.56 14.03 0.72
CA ILE A 276 -4.90 15.26 0.01
C ILE A 276 -4.64 16.45 0.93
N VAL A 277 -3.97 17.46 0.40
CA VAL A 277 -3.58 18.66 1.16
C VAL A 277 -4.54 19.80 0.83
N SER A 278 -4.94 20.58 1.83
CA SER A 278 -5.76 21.79 1.66
C SER A 278 -5.29 22.90 2.60
N ARG A 279 -5.82 24.12 2.43
CA ARG A 279 -5.52 25.20 3.35
C ARG A 279 -6.16 24.96 4.74
N LYS A 280 -5.44 25.25 5.81
CA LYS A 280 -6.00 25.20 7.18
C LYS A 280 -7.15 26.17 7.42
N THR A 281 -7.20 27.23 6.64
CA THR A 281 -8.27 28.23 6.70
C THR A 281 -9.59 27.75 6.14
N GLU A 282 -9.62 26.55 5.52
CA GLU A 282 -10.81 25.94 4.90
C GLU A 282 -11.15 24.59 5.54
N PRO A 283 -11.48 24.53 6.84
CA PRO A 283 -11.72 23.27 7.53
C PRO A 283 -12.92 22.48 6.98
N ALA A 284 -13.92 23.17 6.43
CA ALA A 284 -15.07 22.52 5.77
C ALA A 284 -14.63 21.74 4.54
N LEU A 285 -13.68 22.25 3.75
CA LEU A 285 -13.14 21.54 2.59
C LEU A 285 -12.35 20.29 3.02
N ALA A 286 -11.49 20.41 4.04
CA ALA A 286 -10.76 19.25 4.56
C ALA A 286 -11.72 18.15 5.07
N GLN A 287 -12.77 18.53 5.81
CA GLN A 287 -13.80 17.60 6.26
C GLN A 287 -14.60 16.98 5.10
N ALA A 288 -14.89 17.75 4.05
CA ALA A 288 -15.57 17.24 2.86
C ALA A 288 -14.75 16.20 2.12
N ILE A 289 -13.44 16.45 1.97
CA ILE A 289 -12.50 15.50 1.38
C ILE A 289 -12.47 14.20 2.22
N ASP A 290 -12.36 14.29 3.53
CA ASP A 290 -12.38 13.13 4.41
C ASP A 290 -13.72 12.36 4.34
N HIS A 291 -14.84 13.08 4.24
CA HIS A 291 -16.16 12.45 4.02
C HIS A 291 -16.18 11.66 2.72
N ALA A 292 -15.75 12.27 1.61
CA ALA A 292 -15.74 11.62 0.31
C ALA A 292 -14.80 10.41 0.27
N LEU A 293 -13.60 10.51 0.85
CA LEU A 293 -12.66 9.40 0.94
C LEU A 293 -13.25 8.22 1.73
N LEU A 294 -13.93 8.50 2.85
CA LEU A 294 -14.62 7.48 3.64
C LEU A 294 -15.77 6.83 2.86
N ALA A 295 -16.57 7.60 2.15
CA ALA A 295 -17.65 7.10 1.31
C ALA A 295 -17.14 6.22 0.18
N LEU A 296 -16.11 6.66 -0.55
CA LEU A 296 -15.45 5.91 -1.62
C LEU A 296 -14.80 4.62 -1.11
N SER A 297 -14.19 4.65 0.08
CA SER A 297 -13.64 3.45 0.72
C SER A 297 -14.71 2.41 1.04
N ARG A 298 -15.90 2.84 1.47
CA ARG A 298 -17.02 1.96 1.81
C ARG A 298 -17.78 1.41 0.63
N SER A 299 -17.95 2.23 -0.40
CA SER A 299 -18.64 1.82 -1.63
C SER A 299 -17.81 0.91 -2.52
N GLY A 300 -16.50 0.75 -2.25
CA GLY A 300 -15.55 0.07 -3.12
C GLY A 300 -15.01 0.95 -4.26
N GLY A 301 -15.45 2.20 -4.37
CA GLY A 301 -15.00 3.12 -5.43
C GLY A 301 -13.49 3.41 -5.38
N LEU A 302 -12.93 3.50 -4.17
CA LEU A 302 -11.50 3.67 -4.01
C LEU A 302 -10.71 2.43 -4.47
N GLU A 303 -11.22 1.23 -4.19
CA GLU A 303 -10.64 -0.03 -4.63
C GLU A 303 -10.74 -0.19 -6.15
N GLU A 304 -11.85 0.20 -6.76
CA GLU A 304 -12.02 0.17 -8.21
C GLU A 304 -10.97 1.05 -8.91
N ILE A 305 -10.74 2.28 -8.43
CA ILE A 305 -9.68 3.14 -8.94
C ILE A 305 -8.32 2.46 -8.74
N TYR A 306 -8.07 1.91 -7.54
CA TYR A 306 -6.81 1.23 -7.23
C TYR A 306 -6.52 0.09 -8.21
N LEU A 307 -7.45 -0.82 -8.43
CA LEU A 307 -7.27 -1.97 -9.32
C LEU A 307 -7.07 -1.57 -10.80
N ARG A 308 -7.58 -0.40 -11.22
CA ARG A 308 -7.34 0.14 -12.56
C ARG A 308 -5.87 0.46 -12.80
N TYR A 309 -5.17 0.98 -11.79
CA TYR A 309 -3.76 1.38 -11.89
C TYR A 309 -2.79 0.34 -11.34
N PHE A 310 -3.26 -0.57 -10.49
CA PHE A 310 -2.47 -1.60 -9.83
C PHE A 310 -3.10 -2.99 -9.97
N PRO A 311 -3.27 -3.51 -11.19
CA PRO A 311 -3.98 -4.77 -11.44
C PRO A 311 -3.31 -5.99 -10.79
N ASN A 312 -1.99 -5.92 -10.54
CA ASN A 312 -1.23 -6.99 -9.87
C ASN A 312 -1.12 -6.77 -8.35
N GLY A 313 -1.72 -5.69 -7.83
CA GLY A 313 -1.59 -5.29 -6.44
C GLY A 313 -0.19 -4.78 -6.08
N ILE A 314 -0.11 -4.06 -4.95
CA ILE A 314 1.15 -3.64 -4.32
C ILE A 314 1.25 -4.15 -2.86
N TYR A 315 0.18 -4.78 -2.39
CA TYR A 315 0.04 -5.32 -1.03
C TYR A 315 0.27 -6.83 -0.98
#